data_cf3a2189b5f1810aadf46b69485e2ecc
#
_entry.id   cf3a2189b5f1810aadf46b69485e2ecc
#
_cell.length_a   1.000
_cell.length_b   1.000
_cell.length_c   1.000
_cell.angle_alpha   90.00
_cell.angle_beta   90.00
_cell.angle_gamma   90.00
#
_symmetry.space_group_name_H-M   'P 1'
#
loop_
_entity.id
_entity.type
_entity.pdbx_description
1 polymer ?
#
loop_
_entity_poly.entity_id
_entity_poly.type
_entity_poly.pdbx_seq_one_letter_code
_entity_poly.pdbx_strand_id
1 'polypeptide(L)'
;MTPLPFDWLHLLHQAFFGAVAAAGFGVLFNFGLRALAWCAAAGALALGVRTLGLDLDWSLEAASFMAAVAASCCANVLRRPLGPRGSAVALAGCIPMVPGAFLGQAILGMLAVTTPHPENAAVILTAIEYLLRVFFTLAAIGAGLAIPAHLLKHRDF
;
A
#
# COMPACT_ATOMS: atom_id res chain seq x y z
N MET A 1 -24.39 -13.37 -14.51
CA MET A 1 -23.84 -12.17 -13.90
C MET A 1 -23.17 -11.38 -15.00
N THR A 2 -23.76 -10.25 -15.40
CA THR A 2 -23.10 -9.33 -16.33
C THR A 2 -21.90 -8.74 -15.61
N PRO A 3 -20.69 -8.78 -16.19
CA PRO A 3 -19.55 -8.10 -15.60
C PRO A 3 -19.92 -6.62 -15.45
N LEU A 4 -19.82 -6.07 -14.24
CA LEU A 4 -20.01 -4.65 -14.04
C LEU A 4 -19.02 -3.92 -14.95
N PRO A 5 -19.43 -2.86 -15.66
CA PRO A 5 -18.50 -2.10 -16.48
C PRO A 5 -17.36 -1.61 -15.58
N PHE A 6 -16.14 -1.85 -16.00
CA PHE A 6 -14.94 -1.40 -15.28
C PHE A 6 -15.04 0.11 -14.99
N ASP A 7 -15.01 0.48 -13.72
CA ASP A 7 -15.22 1.88 -13.32
C ASP A 7 -13.89 2.67 -13.38
N TRP A 8 -13.63 3.20 -14.59
CA TRP A 8 -12.46 4.06 -14.82
C TRP A 8 -12.42 5.28 -13.90
N LEU A 9 -13.58 5.80 -13.52
CA LEU A 9 -13.65 6.97 -12.64
C LEU A 9 -13.19 6.63 -11.25
N HIS A 10 -13.59 5.47 -10.71
CA HIS A 10 -13.12 4.95 -9.44
C HIS A 10 -11.60 4.73 -9.44
N LEU A 11 -11.06 4.11 -10.50
CA LEU A 11 -9.61 3.89 -10.63
C LEU A 11 -8.83 5.22 -10.65
N LEU A 12 -9.26 6.19 -11.46
CA LEU A 12 -8.62 7.49 -11.55
C LEU A 12 -8.68 8.26 -10.24
N HIS A 13 -9.81 8.19 -9.55
CA HIS A 13 -10.00 8.80 -8.24
C HIS A 13 -9.01 8.20 -7.21
N GLN A 14 -8.90 6.89 -7.14
CA GLN A 14 -7.97 6.21 -6.24
C GLN A 14 -6.51 6.54 -6.58
N ALA A 15 -6.14 6.52 -7.86
CA ALA A 15 -4.80 6.89 -8.30
C ALA A 15 -4.46 8.35 -7.97
N PHE A 16 -5.39 9.28 -8.15
CA PHE A 16 -5.21 10.69 -7.82
C PHE A 16 -4.98 10.90 -6.31
N PHE A 17 -5.82 10.31 -5.45
CA PHE A 17 -5.62 10.42 -4.00
C PHE A 17 -4.37 9.70 -3.52
N GLY A 18 -4.00 8.60 -4.18
CA GLY A 18 -2.71 7.95 -3.96
C GLY A 18 -1.53 8.86 -4.26
N ALA A 19 -1.59 9.61 -5.36
CA ALA A 19 -0.58 10.59 -5.72
C ALA A 19 -0.45 11.70 -4.66
N VAL A 20 -1.59 12.29 -4.25
CA VAL A 20 -1.62 13.37 -3.26
C VAL A 20 -1.07 12.89 -1.91
N ALA A 21 -1.52 11.72 -1.44
CA ALA A 21 -1.08 11.15 -0.17
C ALA A 21 0.43 10.84 -0.19
N ALA A 22 0.93 10.18 -1.24
CA ALA A 22 2.36 9.87 -1.37
C ALA A 22 3.24 11.11 -1.47
N ALA A 23 2.78 12.17 -2.15
CA ALA A 23 3.45 13.46 -2.15
C ALA A 23 3.50 14.07 -0.75
N GLY A 24 2.40 14.00 0.00
CA GLY A 24 2.34 14.44 1.40
C GLY A 24 3.36 13.71 2.29
N PHE A 25 3.50 12.40 2.14
CA PHE A 25 4.55 11.63 2.82
C PHE A 25 5.95 12.03 2.35
N GLY A 26 6.13 12.34 1.06
CA GLY A 26 7.39 12.89 0.54
C GLY A 26 7.77 14.20 1.22
N VAL A 27 6.81 15.09 1.48
CA VAL A 27 7.03 16.33 2.26
C VAL A 27 7.42 15.99 3.71
N LEU A 28 6.71 15.05 4.34
CA LEU A 28 7.00 14.61 5.70
C LEU A 28 8.42 14.05 5.86
N PHE A 29 8.91 13.35 4.84
CA PHE A 29 10.28 12.83 4.78
C PHE A 29 11.32 13.84 4.29
N ASN A 30 10.93 15.10 4.12
CA ASN A 30 11.80 16.17 3.67
C ASN A 30 12.46 15.89 2.29
N PHE A 31 11.71 15.35 1.36
CA PHE A 31 12.19 15.15 0.00
C PHE A 31 12.16 16.48 -0.78
N GLY A 32 13.16 16.71 -1.63
CA GLY A 32 13.19 17.89 -2.48
C GLY A 32 12.05 17.86 -3.54
N LEU A 33 11.67 19.04 -4.05
CA LEU A 33 10.52 19.22 -4.97
C LEU A 33 10.50 18.24 -6.16
N ARG A 34 11.67 17.93 -6.74
CA ARG A 34 11.77 16.96 -7.84
C ARG A 34 11.39 15.53 -7.40
N ALA A 35 11.74 15.17 -6.16
CA ALA A 35 11.40 13.85 -5.64
C ALA A 35 9.91 13.74 -5.27
N LEU A 36 9.24 14.85 -4.92
CA LEU A 36 7.80 14.86 -4.64
C LEU A 36 6.97 14.44 -5.87
N ALA A 37 7.32 14.90 -7.05
CA ALA A 37 6.65 14.47 -8.28
C ALA A 37 6.79 12.96 -8.50
N TRP A 38 7.95 12.39 -8.18
CA TRP A 38 8.16 10.94 -8.25
C TRP A 38 7.40 10.18 -7.17
N CYS A 39 7.28 10.74 -5.95
CA CYS A 39 6.43 10.17 -4.90
C CYS A 39 4.97 10.14 -5.34
N ALA A 40 4.46 11.24 -5.91
CA ALA A 40 3.11 11.31 -6.45
C ALA A 40 2.87 10.24 -7.53
N ALA A 41 3.80 10.11 -8.49
CA ALA A 41 3.72 9.09 -9.54
C ALA A 41 3.75 7.66 -8.97
N ALA A 42 4.61 7.40 -7.99
CA ALA A 42 4.69 6.11 -7.31
C ALA A 42 3.40 5.78 -6.54
N GLY A 43 2.80 6.76 -5.86
CA GLY A 43 1.54 6.59 -5.14
C GLY A 43 0.35 6.36 -6.08
N ALA A 44 0.28 7.10 -7.21
CA ALA A 44 -0.73 6.87 -8.24
C ALA A 44 -0.63 5.46 -8.81
N LEU A 45 0.59 5.01 -9.14
CA LEU A 45 0.85 3.67 -9.66
C LEU A 45 0.46 2.60 -8.63
N ALA A 46 0.90 2.75 -7.38
CA ALA A 46 0.64 1.78 -6.33
C ALA A 46 -0.86 1.63 -6.05
N LEU A 47 -1.59 2.73 -5.82
CA LEU A 47 -3.03 2.66 -5.60
C LEU A 47 -3.78 2.23 -6.85
N GLY A 48 -3.37 2.66 -8.04
CA GLY A 48 -3.97 2.22 -9.29
C GLY A 48 -3.88 0.71 -9.48
N VAL A 49 -2.68 0.12 -9.32
CA VAL A 49 -2.49 -1.34 -9.43
C VAL A 49 -3.26 -2.09 -8.36
N ARG A 50 -3.28 -1.59 -7.11
CA ARG A 50 -4.05 -2.21 -6.03
C ARG A 50 -5.55 -2.20 -6.31
N THR A 51 -6.10 -1.07 -6.77
CA THR A 51 -7.51 -0.95 -7.12
C THR A 51 -7.87 -1.91 -8.25
N LEU A 52 -7.04 -1.98 -9.31
CA LEU A 52 -7.21 -2.95 -10.38
C LEU A 52 -7.24 -4.40 -9.87
N GLY A 53 -6.33 -4.76 -8.95
CA GLY A 53 -6.32 -6.10 -8.36
C GLY A 53 -7.58 -6.39 -7.57
N LEU A 54 -8.09 -5.43 -6.79
CA LEU A 54 -9.32 -5.57 -6.04
C LEU A 54 -10.55 -5.67 -6.95
N ASP A 55 -10.60 -4.92 -8.05
CA ASP A 55 -11.66 -5.00 -9.07
C ASP A 55 -11.65 -6.35 -9.82
N LEU A 56 -10.50 -7.06 -9.81
CA LEU A 56 -10.33 -8.42 -10.33
C LEU A 56 -10.54 -9.50 -9.26
N ASP A 57 -11.20 -9.19 -8.15
CA ASP A 57 -11.48 -10.10 -7.03
C ASP A 57 -10.22 -10.69 -6.35
N TRP A 58 -9.07 -10.02 -6.45
CA TRP A 58 -7.88 -10.45 -5.71
C TRP A 58 -8.03 -10.14 -4.23
N SER A 59 -7.36 -10.93 -3.38
CA SER A 59 -7.31 -10.59 -1.96
C SER A 59 -6.56 -9.26 -1.74
N LEU A 60 -6.86 -8.59 -0.63
CA LEU A 60 -6.23 -7.32 -0.26
C LEU A 60 -4.71 -7.44 -0.22
N GLU A 61 -4.20 -8.56 0.27
CA GLU A 61 -2.79 -8.87 0.42
C GLU A 61 -2.13 -9.07 -0.95
N ALA A 62 -2.76 -9.84 -1.85
CA ALA A 62 -2.25 -10.08 -3.20
C ALA A 62 -2.23 -8.79 -4.03
N ALA A 63 -3.30 -8.00 -3.99
CA ALA A 63 -3.38 -6.70 -4.67
C ALA A 63 -2.32 -5.72 -4.14
N SER A 64 -2.11 -5.67 -2.81
CA SER A 64 -1.10 -4.82 -2.18
C SER A 64 0.33 -5.29 -2.49
N PHE A 65 0.58 -6.60 -2.55
CA PHE A 65 1.85 -7.16 -2.96
C PHE A 65 2.21 -6.74 -4.40
N MET A 66 1.30 -6.95 -5.35
CA MET A 66 1.53 -6.59 -6.76
C MET A 66 1.73 -5.09 -6.95
N ALA A 67 0.98 -4.26 -6.22
CA ALA A 67 1.15 -2.82 -6.22
C ALA A 67 2.55 -2.40 -5.73
N ALA A 68 3.03 -3.01 -4.64
CA ALA A 68 4.36 -2.76 -4.11
C ALA A 68 5.47 -3.24 -5.06
N VAL A 69 5.29 -4.40 -5.71
CA VAL A 69 6.19 -4.89 -6.78
C VAL A 69 6.25 -3.88 -7.92
N ALA A 70 5.10 -3.39 -8.41
CA ALA A 70 5.04 -2.42 -9.49
C ALA A 70 5.77 -1.12 -9.12
N ALA A 71 5.53 -0.58 -7.92
CA ALA A 71 6.19 0.63 -7.42
C ALA A 71 7.72 0.42 -7.29
N SER A 72 8.16 -0.72 -6.76
CA SER A 72 9.59 -1.06 -6.61
C SER A 72 10.27 -1.24 -7.96
N CYS A 73 9.66 -1.96 -8.90
CA CYS A 73 10.18 -2.12 -10.26
C CYS A 73 10.30 -0.76 -10.97
N CYS A 74 9.26 0.07 -10.91
CA CYS A 74 9.26 1.41 -11.52
C CYS A 74 10.40 2.27 -10.94
N ALA A 75 10.56 2.29 -9.61
CA ALA A 75 11.63 3.04 -8.96
C ALA A 75 13.03 2.52 -9.33
N ASN A 76 13.19 1.21 -9.55
CA ASN A 76 14.46 0.63 -10.00
C ASN A 76 14.78 0.96 -11.47
N VAL A 77 13.79 0.93 -12.36
CA VAL A 77 13.95 1.34 -13.77
C VAL A 77 14.33 2.84 -13.85
N LEU A 78 13.75 3.65 -12.99
CA LEU A 78 13.98 5.09 -12.91
C LEU A 78 15.19 5.47 -12.04
N ARG A 79 16.08 4.54 -11.73
CA ARG A 79 17.28 4.79 -10.90
C ARG A 79 18.16 5.94 -11.42
N ARG A 80 18.28 6.11 -12.73
CA ARG A 80 19.13 7.19 -13.32
C ARG A 80 18.72 8.59 -12.86
N PRO A 81 17.43 9.01 -12.93
CA PRO A 81 17.00 10.31 -12.43
C PRO A 81 16.84 10.38 -10.90
N LEU A 82 16.58 9.26 -10.20
CA LEU A 82 16.30 9.21 -8.77
C LEU A 82 17.54 8.97 -7.90
N GLY A 83 18.58 8.36 -8.47
CA GLY A 83 19.77 7.95 -7.72
C GLY A 83 19.44 7.02 -6.56
N PRO A 84 20.16 7.09 -5.44
CA PRO A 84 19.96 6.22 -4.27
C PRO A 84 18.61 6.44 -3.56
N ARG A 85 17.85 7.47 -3.92
CA ARG A 85 16.52 7.79 -3.33
C ARG A 85 15.38 6.98 -3.91
N GLY A 86 15.59 6.18 -4.97
CA GLY A 86 14.54 5.42 -5.65
C GLY A 86 13.76 4.50 -4.71
N SER A 87 14.43 3.77 -3.81
CA SER A 87 13.77 2.89 -2.83
C SER A 87 12.93 3.67 -1.82
N ALA A 88 13.38 4.86 -1.39
CA ALA A 88 12.61 5.71 -0.49
C ALA A 88 11.36 6.30 -1.17
N VAL A 89 11.45 6.62 -2.47
CA VAL A 89 10.30 7.07 -3.28
C VAL A 89 9.28 5.94 -3.44
N ALA A 90 9.72 4.70 -3.73
CA ALA A 90 8.82 3.54 -3.80
C ALA A 90 8.12 3.31 -2.47
N LEU A 91 8.85 3.40 -1.36
CA LEU A 91 8.27 3.28 -0.02
C LEU A 91 7.20 4.35 0.23
N ALA A 92 7.51 5.63 -0.03
CA ALA A 92 6.55 6.73 0.12
C ALA A 92 5.28 6.50 -0.72
N GLY A 93 5.41 5.95 -1.93
CA GLY A 93 4.28 5.56 -2.79
C GLY A 93 3.41 4.45 -2.21
N CYS A 94 3.98 3.55 -1.42
CA CYS A 94 3.25 2.42 -0.82
C CYS A 94 2.60 2.74 0.54
N ILE A 95 3.00 3.81 1.24
CA ILE A 95 2.44 4.17 2.55
C ILE A 95 0.91 4.36 2.52
N PRO A 96 0.31 4.99 1.49
CA PRO A 96 -1.14 5.12 1.43
C PRO A 96 -1.91 3.79 1.38
N MET A 97 -1.24 2.68 1.07
CA MET A 97 -1.83 1.34 1.05
C MET A 97 -1.88 0.67 2.44
N VAL A 98 -1.23 1.25 3.45
CA VAL A 98 -1.26 0.73 4.83
C VAL A 98 -2.72 0.70 5.32
N PRO A 99 -3.21 -0.45 5.80
CA PRO A 99 -4.63 -0.63 6.13
C PRO A 99 -4.96 -0.02 7.51
N GLY A 100 -4.85 1.31 7.63
CA GLY A 100 -5.06 2.04 8.89
C GLY A 100 -6.46 1.88 9.48
N ALA A 101 -7.49 1.76 8.64
CA ALA A 101 -8.86 1.55 9.09
C ALA A 101 -9.01 0.21 9.84
N PHE A 102 -8.43 -0.88 9.32
CA PHE A 102 -8.43 -2.18 10.00
C PHE A 102 -7.63 -2.14 11.29
N LEU A 103 -6.49 -1.42 11.32
CA LEU A 103 -5.72 -1.23 12.55
C LEU A 103 -6.53 -0.50 13.62
N GLY A 104 -7.22 0.58 13.25
CA GLY A 104 -8.09 1.33 14.15
C GLY A 104 -9.22 0.44 14.73
N GLN A 105 -9.88 -0.35 13.87
CA GLN A 105 -10.94 -1.27 14.29
C GLN A 105 -10.39 -2.40 15.18
N ALA A 106 -9.21 -2.92 14.90
CA ALA A 106 -8.55 -3.90 15.75
C ALA A 106 -8.27 -3.34 17.15
N ILE A 107 -7.73 -2.13 17.24
CA ILE A 107 -7.45 -1.48 18.52
C ILE A 107 -8.75 -1.25 19.31
N LEU A 108 -9.78 -0.70 18.66
CA LEU A 108 -11.08 -0.45 19.31
C LEU A 108 -11.74 -1.75 19.78
N GLY A 109 -11.69 -2.81 18.97
CA GLY A 109 -12.22 -4.12 19.36
C GLY A 109 -11.46 -4.76 20.52
N MET A 110 -10.12 -4.57 20.58
CA MET A 110 -9.32 -5.04 21.71
C MET A 110 -9.64 -4.31 23.01
N LEU A 111 -10.08 -3.06 22.97
CA LEU A 111 -10.53 -2.33 24.15
C LEU A 111 -11.78 -2.96 24.77
N ALA A 112 -12.57 -3.74 24.02
CA ALA A 112 -13.72 -4.48 24.55
C ALA A 112 -13.32 -5.51 25.62
N VAL A 113 -12.05 -5.94 25.66
CA VAL A 113 -11.52 -6.84 26.70
C VAL A 113 -11.63 -6.19 28.09
N THR A 114 -11.57 -4.86 28.15
CA THR A 114 -11.60 -4.13 29.45
C THR A 114 -13.00 -4.02 30.06
N THR A 115 -14.05 -4.33 29.28
CA THR A 115 -15.45 -4.24 29.74
C THR A 115 -16.08 -5.65 29.72
N PRO A 116 -16.47 -6.24 30.87
CA PRO A 116 -17.02 -7.59 30.93
C PRO A 116 -18.47 -7.62 30.41
N HIS A 117 -18.66 -7.94 29.13
CA HIS A 117 -19.96 -8.22 28.53
C HIS A 117 -19.94 -9.56 27.79
N PRO A 118 -21.02 -10.35 27.79
CA PRO A 118 -21.05 -11.68 27.16
C PRO A 118 -20.83 -11.64 25.63
N GLU A 119 -21.09 -10.53 24.97
CA GLU A 119 -20.92 -10.35 23.53
C GLU A 119 -19.47 -10.02 23.12
N ASN A 120 -18.58 -9.76 24.06
CA ASN A 120 -17.21 -9.32 23.81
C ASN A 120 -16.38 -10.37 23.07
N ALA A 121 -16.70 -11.66 23.19
CA ALA A 121 -15.95 -12.72 22.50
C ALA A 121 -16.00 -12.57 20.98
N ALA A 122 -17.15 -12.24 20.40
CA ALA A 122 -17.30 -12.02 18.96
C ALA A 122 -16.53 -10.76 18.50
N VAL A 123 -16.61 -9.69 19.29
CA VAL A 123 -15.90 -8.43 19.01
C VAL A 123 -14.39 -8.62 19.03
N ILE A 124 -13.88 -9.37 20.03
CA ILE A 124 -12.46 -9.69 20.16
C ILE A 124 -11.99 -10.55 18.97
N LEU A 125 -12.77 -11.56 18.57
CA LEU A 125 -12.42 -12.40 17.43
C LEU A 125 -12.31 -11.58 16.15
N THR A 126 -13.24 -10.68 15.90
CA THR A 126 -13.21 -9.77 14.76
C THR A 126 -12.00 -8.81 14.84
N ALA A 127 -11.65 -8.34 16.02
CA ALA A 127 -10.47 -7.49 16.22
C ALA A 127 -9.17 -8.24 15.90
N ILE A 128 -9.09 -9.52 16.28
CA ILE A 128 -7.95 -10.38 15.94
C ILE A 128 -7.86 -10.59 14.42
N GLU A 129 -8.99 -10.84 13.76
CA GLU A 129 -9.04 -10.97 12.29
C GLU A 129 -8.50 -9.71 11.61
N TYR A 130 -8.93 -8.51 12.03
CA TYR A 130 -8.42 -7.26 11.50
C TYR A 130 -6.92 -7.07 11.75
N LEU A 131 -6.43 -7.46 12.93
CA LEU A 131 -5.01 -7.40 13.25
C LEU A 131 -4.18 -8.31 12.34
N LEU A 132 -4.63 -9.54 12.11
CA LEU A 132 -4.00 -10.48 11.18
C LEU A 132 -4.00 -9.93 9.74
N ARG A 133 -5.11 -9.35 9.30
CA ARG A 133 -5.21 -8.72 7.98
C ARG A 133 -4.22 -7.56 7.83
N VAL A 134 -4.07 -6.70 8.85
CA VAL A 134 -3.03 -5.65 8.87
C VAL A 134 -1.65 -6.25 8.74
N PHE A 135 -1.33 -7.27 9.55
CA PHE A 135 -0.03 -7.92 9.55
C PHE A 135 0.33 -8.51 8.18
N PHE A 136 -0.59 -9.29 7.59
CA PHE A 136 -0.34 -9.91 6.28
C PHE A 136 -0.27 -8.89 5.15
N THR A 137 -1.07 -7.83 5.20
CA THR A 137 -0.99 -6.74 4.19
C THR A 137 0.35 -6.00 4.29
N LEU A 138 0.83 -5.68 5.50
CA LEU A 138 2.14 -5.05 5.68
C LEU A 138 3.29 -5.96 5.25
N ALA A 139 3.22 -7.26 5.56
CA ALA A 139 4.19 -8.25 5.10
C ALA A 139 4.21 -8.36 3.56
N ALA A 140 3.03 -8.35 2.92
CA ALA A 140 2.89 -8.36 1.47
C ALA A 140 3.52 -7.12 0.83
N ILE A 141 3.26 -5.91 1.37
CA ILE A 141 3.88 -4.66 0.90
C ILE A 141 5.40 -4.72 1.08
N GLY A 142 5.88 -5.15 2.25
CA GLY A 142 7.31 -5.27 2.53
C GLY A 142 8.03 -6.24 1.58
N ALA A 143 7.46 -7.41 1.35
CA ALA A 143 7.98 -8.40 0.40
C ALA A 143 7.97 -7.86 -1.04
N GLY A 144 6.87 -7.21 -1.47
CA GLY A 144 6.75 -6.61 -2.80
C GLY A 144 7.77 -5.50 -3.06
N LEU A 145 8.14 -4.73 -2.05
CA LEU A 145 9.21 -3.74 -2.15
C LEU A 145 10.61 -4.37 -2.16
N ALA A 146 10.84 -5.39 -1.31
CA ALA A 146 12.16 -5.98 -1.12
C ALA A 146 12.60 -6.88 -2.28
N ILE A 147 11.70 -7.74 -2.79
CA ILE A 147 12.06 -8.74 -3.82
C ILE A 147 12.62 -8.08 -5.08
N PRO A 148 11.96 -7.11 -5.75
CA PRO A 148 12.52 -6.50 -6.94
C PRO A 148 13.80 -5.69 -6.64
N ALA A 149 13.87 -5.05 -5.47
CA ALA A 149 15.04 -4.30 -5.07
C ALA A 149 16.29 -5.19 -4.95
N HIS A 150 16.13 -6.41 -4.43
CA HIS A 150 17.23 -7.37 -4.34
C HIS A 150 17.59 -8.01 -5.69
N LEU A 151 16.59 -8.45 -6.46
CA LEU A 151 16.81 -9.10 -7.75
C LEU A 151 17.44 -8.17 -8.78
N LEU A 152 17.09 -6.89 -8.77
CA LEU A 152 17.61 -5.90 -9.72
C LEU A 152 18.95 -5.29 -9.29
N LYS A 153 19.29 -5.35 -7.99
CA LYS A 153 20.59 -4.89 -7.48
C LYS A 153 21.75 -5.82 -7.88
N HIS A 154 21.49 -7.11 -8.09
CA HIS A 154 22.51 -8.11 -8.47
C HIS A 154 22.92 -8.06 -9.95
N ARG A 155 22.40 -7.13 -10.75
CA ARG A 155 22.73 -6.99 -12.18
C ARG A 155 23.79 -5.95 -12.50
N ASP A 156 24.39 -5.32 -11.50
CA ASP A 156 25.54 -4.41 -11.68
C ASP A 156 26.86 -5.22 -11.54
N PHE A 157 27.09 -6.16 -12.49
CA PHE A 157 28.40 -6.76 -12.78
C PHE A 157 29.01 -6.09 -13.99
#